data_74858a40e7357651309c1cd992100ced
#
_entry.id   74858a40e7357651309c1cd992100ced
#
_cell.length_a   1.000
_cell.length_b   1.000
_cell.length_c   1.000
_cell.angle_alpha   90.00
_cell.angle_beta   90.00
_cell.angle_gamma   90.00
#
_symmetry.space_group_name_H-M   'P 1'
#
loop_
_entity.id
_entity.type
_entity.pdbx_description
1 polymer ?
#
loop_
_entity_poly.entity_id
_entity_poly.type
_entity_poly.pdbx_seq_one_letter_code
_entity_poly.pdbx_strand_id
1 'polypeptide(L)'
;MKVFTDLGQWHDWRAGLGDHALGFVPTMGALHAGHQSLMHRSVAENAKTVLSIYLNATQFNDPKDLAAYPATLDADLQMAEQAGVDAVLLPTYEQIYPDDFRFQVDETELSQGLCGADRPGHFTGVLTVVMKLLNIVGASKAYFGLKDYQQYQLIQDMSAAFFLPVQIIGCDTVREADGLAMSSRNRLLDGCARAKAGEFNKILHHAASDAAAVTQLQALGARVDYVETRAGRRFGAIVLRSGDGDVRLIDNCAPPRAADVAR
;
A
#
# COMPACT_ATOMS: atom_id res chain seq x y z
N MET A 1 -5.62 0.38 -23.74
CA MET A 1 -5.78 -0.37 -22.48
C MET A 1 -7.13 -1.05 -22.43
N LYS A 2 -7.26 -2.30 -21.94
CA LYS A 2 -8.55 -3.00 -21.73
C LYS A 2 -9.03 -2.82 -20.30
N VAL A 3 -10.36 -2.76 -20.10
CA VAL A 3 -10.96 -2.69 -18.75
C VAL A 3 -11.91 -3.87 -18.60
N PHE A 4 -11.74 -4.62 -17.51
CA PHE A 4 -12.53 -5.80 -17.20
C PHE A 4 -13.30 -5.59 -15.88
N THR A 5 -14.62 -5.69 -15.95
CA THR A 5 -15.54 -5.67 -14.80
C THR A 5 -16.13 -7.05 -14.53
N ASP A 6 -15.81 -8.03 -15.39
CA ASP A 6 -16.29 -9.42 -15.31
C ASP A 6 -15.10 -10.38 -15.31
N LEU A 7 -15.08 -11.31 -14.34
CA LEU A 7 -13.98 -12.28 -14.19
C LEU A 7 -13.96 -13.34 -15.28
N GLY A 8 -15.10 -13.68 -15.91
CA GLY A 8 -15.14 -14.60 -17.03
C GLY A 8 -14.40 -14.01 -18.24
N GLN A 9 -14.72 -12.77 -18.61
CA GLN A 9 -14.02 -12.06 -19.68
C GLN A 9 -12.53 -11.85 -19.37
N TRP A 10 -12.20 -11.62 -18.09
CA TRP A 10 -10.81 -11.56 -17.64
C TRP A 10 -10.09 -12.90 -17.88
N HIS A 11 -10.68 -14.03 -17.46
CA HIS A 11 -10.09 -15.36 -17.63
C HIS A 11 -9.87 -15.71 -19.10
N ASP A 12 -10.84 -15.40 -19.98
CA ASP A 12 -10.71 -15.62 -21.43
C ASP A 12 -9.55 -14.81 -22.01
N TRP A 13 -9.43 -13.54 -21.64
CA TRP A 13 -8.31 -12.69 -22.08
C TRP A 13 -6.98 -13.21 -21.53
N ARG A 14 -6.92 -13.59 -20.25
CA ARG A 14 -5.71 -14.11 -19.60
C ARG A 14 -5.24 -15.41 -20.27
N ALA A 15 -6.16 -16.32 -20.57
CA ALA A 15 -5.86 -17.56 -21.26
C ALA A 15 -5.27 -17.31 -22.66
N GLY A 16 -5.72 -16.28 -23.35
CA GLY A 16 -5.22 -15.87 -24.66
C GLY A 16 -3.80 -15.30 -24.65
N LEU A 17 -3.24 -14.95 -23.46
CA LEU A 17 -1.85 -14.48 -23.35
C LEU A 17 -0.82 -15.63 -23.36
N GLY A 18 -1.25 -16.88 -23.12
CA GLY A 18 -0.32 -18.01 -22.99
C GLY A 18 0.72 -17.79 -21.88
N ASP A 19 1.98 -18.13 -22.16
CA ASP A 19 3.09 -18.08 -21.21
C ASP A 19 3.78 -16.68 -21.10
N HIS A 20 3.14 -15.62 -21.61
CA HIS A 20 3.72 -14.29 -21.48
C HIS A 20 3.85 -13.87 -20.02
N ALA A 21 5.02 -13.33 -19.66
CA ALA A 21 5.28 -12.77 -18.34
C ALA A 21 4.31 -11.62 -18.06
N LEU A 22 3.50 -11.80 -17.01
CA LEU A 22 2.50 -10.84 -16.58
C LEU A 22 2.92 -10.19 -15.27
N GLY A 23 3.02 -8.85 -15.27
CA GLY A 23 3.19 -8.05 -14.08
C GLY A 23 1.85 -7.59 -13.52
N PHE A 24 1.72 -7.53 -12.20
CA PHE A 24 0.51 -7.13 -11.51
C PHE A 24 0.76 -6.01 -10.51
N VAL A 25 -0.10 -5.00 -10.51
CA VAL A 25 -0.10 -3.89 -9.56
C VAL A 25 -1.46 -3.83 -8.86
N PRO A 26 -1.62 -4.40 -7.66
CA PRO A 26 -2.86 -4.30 -6.89
C PRO A 26 -3.00 -2.91 -6.27
N THR A 27 -4.18 -2.29 -6.43
CA THR A 27 -4.51 -0.99 -5.82
C THR A 27 -5.97 -0.91 -5.37
N MET A 28 -6.24 0.08 -4.55
CA MET A 28 -7.62 0.45 -4.16
C MET A 28 -8.14 1.67 -4.95
N GLY A 29 -7.42 2.13 -5.96
CA GLY A 29 -7.71 3.39 -6.65
C GLY A 29 -7.12 4.61 -5.94
N ALA A 30 -7.60 5.80 -6.28
CA ALA A 30 -7.04 7.09 -5.88
C ALA A 30 -5.54 7.18 -6.18
N LEU A 31 -5.19 6.85 -7.43
CA LEU A 31 -3.81 6.72 -7.87
C LEU A 31 -3.03 8.03 -7.75
N HIS A 32 -1.74 7.88 -7.50
CA HIS A 32 -0.79 8.99 -7.39
C HIS A 32 0.59 8.55 -7.94
N ALA A 33 1.56 9.44 -7.98
CA ALA A 33 2.89 9.16 -8.55
C ALA A 33 3.59 7.93 -7.92
N GLY A 34 3.31 7.60 -6.66
CA GLY A 34 3.76 6.34 -6.06
C GLY A 34 3.21 5.11 -6.79
N HIS A 35 1.91 5.05 -7.07
CA HIS A 35 1.32 3.97 -7.88
C HIS A 35 1.84 3.99 -9.32
N GLN A 36 2.04 5.18 -9.90
CA GLN A 36 2.58 5.33 -11.24
C GLN A 36 3.99 4.72 -11.35
N SER A 37 4.83 4.88 -10.34
CA SER A 37 6.16 4.26 -10.32
C SER A 37 6.11 2.72 -10.33
N LEU A 38 5.12 2.12 -9.62
CA LEU A 38 4.89 0.67 -9.65
C LEU A 38 4.48 0.21 -11.06
N MET A 39 3.55 0.93 -11.69
CA MET A 39 3.08 0.63 -13.05
C MET A 39 4.22 0.73 -14.06
N HIS A 40 5.00 1.80 -14.04
CA HIS A 40 6.16 1.96 -14.95
C HIS A 40 7.19 0.85 -14.77
N ARG A 41 7.47 0.45 -13.52
CA ARG A 41 8.38 -0.66 -13.25
C ARG A 41 7.84 -1.98 -13.79
N SER A 42 6.54 -2.23 -13.57
CA SER A 42 5.89 -3.44 -14.11
C SER A 42 5.92 -3.48 -15.62
N VAL A 43 5.60 -2.38 -16.28
CA VAL A 43 5.64 -2.24 -17.76
C VAL A 43 7.05 -2.48 -18.30
N ALA A 44 8.07 -1.98 -17.62
CA ALA A 44 9.46 -2.16 -18.05
C ALA A 44 9.98 -3.60 -17.88
N GLU A 45 9.44 -4.36 -16.93
CA GLU A 45 9.94 -5.69 -16.54
C GLU A 45 9.10 -6.87 -17.05
N ASN A 46 7.95 -6.62 -17.69
CA ASN A 46 7.02 -7.68 -18.12
C ASN A 46 6.50 -7.44 -19.54
N ALA A 47 6.09 -8.53 -20.20
CA ALA A 47 5.46 -8.45 -21.52
C ALA A 47 4.08 -7.77 -21.48
N LYS A 48 3.36 -7.96 -20.38
CA LYS A 48 2.05 -7.36 -20.11
C LYS A 48 1.96 -6.90 -18.66
N THR A 49 1.24 -5.80 -18.42
CA THR A 49 0.99 -5.26 -17.08
C THR A 49 -0.51 -5.15 -16.83
N VAL A 50 -0.94 -5.63 -15.67
CA VAL A 50 -2.30 -5.54 -15.17
C VAL A 50 -2.33 -4.71 -13.89
N LEU A 51 -3.28 -3.80 -13.81
CA LEU A 51 -3.64 -3.05 -12.62
C LEU A 51 -4.97 -3.59 -12.08
N SER A 52 -5.14 -3.78 -10.79
CA SER A 52 -6.47 -3.85 -10.20
C SER A 52 -6.82 -2.56 -9.48
N ILE A 53 -8.09 -2.15 -9.57
CA ILE A 53 -8.66 -1.08 -8.76
C ILE A 53 -9.85 -1.69 -8.02
N TYR A 54 -9.66 -2.00 -6.74
CA TYR A 54 -10.66 -2.61 -5.89
C TYR A 54 -10.60 -2.05 -4.48
N LEU A 55 -11.60 -1.28 -4.08
CA LEU A 55 -11.73 -0.76 -2.72
C LEU A 55 -12.21 -1.88 -1.79
N ASN A 56 -11.27 -2.48 -1.06
CA ASN A 56 -11.52 -3.62 -0.21
C ASN A 56 -12.06 -3.20 1.16
N ALA A 57 -13.37 -3.29 1.36
CA ALA A 57 -14.00 -2.90 2.63
C ALA A 57 -13.51 -3.72 3.83
N THR A 58 -13.12 -5.00 3.64
CA THR A 58 -12.76 -5.92 4.73
C THR A 58 -11.48 -5.52 5.48
N GLN A 59 -10.65 -4.64 4.92
CA GLN A 59 -9.42 -4.15 5.56
C GLN A 59 -9.58 -2.82 6.31
N PHE A 60 -10.79 -2.24 6.33
CA PHE A 60 -11.08 -0.99 7.03
C PHE A 60 -11.69 -1.27 8.39
N ASN A 61 -11.04 -0.76 9.46
CA ASN A 61 -11.54 -0.87 10.82
C ASN A 61 -12.56 0.23 11.16
N ASP A 62 -12.44 1.40 10.51
CA ASP A 62 -13.33 2.52 10.68
C ASP A 62 -14.17 2.72 9.41
N PRO A 63 -15.50 2.60 9.50
CA PRO A 63 -16.40 2.89 8.39
C PRO A 63 -16.27 4.31 7.85
N LYS A 64 -15.82 5.26 8.66
CA LYS A 64 -15.59 6.65 8.22
C LYS A 64 -14.36 6.74 7.30
N ASP A 65 -13.28 5.98 7.57
CA ASP A 65 -12.10 5.93 6.70
C ASP A 65 -12.47 5.31 5.35
N LEU A 66 -13.31 4.26 5.34
CA LEU A 66 -13.83 3.68 4.11
C LEU A 66 -14.70 4.68 3.34
N ALA A 67 -15.62 5.36 3.99
CA ALA A 67 -16.53 6.32 3.36
C ALA A 67 -15.80 7.57 2.83
N ALA A 68 -14.70 7.96 3.48
CA ALA A 68 -13.86 9.09 3.06
C ALA A 68 -12.81 8.71 1.99
N TYR A 69 -12.73 7.43 1.59
CA TYR A 69 -11.74 7.02 0.60
C TYR A 69 -12.07 7.62 -0.77
N PRO A 70 -11.12 8.29 -1.45
CA PRO A 70 -11.41 9.03 -2.68
C PRO A 70 -11.85 8.10 -3.82
N ALA A 71 -12.94 8.46 -4.49
CA ALA A 71 -13.43 7.79 -5.70
C ALA A 71 -13.00 8.60 -6.93
N THR A 72 -11.99 8.12 -7.67
CA THR A 72 -11.35 8.86 -8.77
C THR A 72 -11.16 7.97 -10.02
N LEU A 73 -12.11 7.07 -10.29
CA LEU A 73 -11.95 6.02 -11.30
C LEU A 73 -11.50 6.53 -12.66
N ASP A 74 -12.12 7.60 -13.18
CA ASP A 74 -11.76 8.12 -14.52
C ASP A 74 -10.31 8.63 -14.57
N ALA A 75 -9.88 9.36 -13.54
CA ALA A 75 -8.50 9.83 -13.44
C ALA A 75 -7.51 8.66 -13.24
N ASP A 76 -7.92 7.62 -12.51
CA ASP A 76 -7.12 6.43 -12.29
C ASP A 76 -6.93 5.63 -13.59
N LEU A 77 -7.99 5.46 -14.38
CA LEU A 77 -7.91 4.82 -15.70
C LEU A 77 -7.03 5.60 -16.66
N GLN A 78 -7.15 6.94 -16.67
CA GLN A 78 -6.29 7.81 -17.49
C GLN A 78 -4.82 7.68 -17.09
N MET A 79 -4.51 7.65 -15.78
CA MET A 79 -3.14 7.47 -15.29
C MET A 79 -2.58 6.09 -15.65
N ALA A 80 -3.39 5.03 -15.55
CA ALA A 80 -3.00 3.67 -15.93
C ALA A 80 -2.68 3.57 -17.43
N GLU A 81 -3.51 4.19 -18.29
CA GLU A 81 -3.28 4.22 -19.73
C GLU A 81 -2.01 4.98 -20.10
N GLN A 82 -1.78 6.14 -19.49
CA GLN A 82 -0.55 6.93 -19.69
C GLN A 82 0.71 6.18 -19.18
N ALA A 83 0.59 5.36 -18.15
CA ALA A 83 1.68 4.53 -17.66
C ALA A 83 1.97 3.30 -18.53
N GLY A 84 1.14 3.02 -19.54
CA GLY A 84 1.32 1.88 -20.44
C GLY A 84 0.76 0.56 -19.93
N VAL A 85 -0.17 0.59 -18.97
CA VAL A 85 -0.86 -0.60 -18.47
C VAL A 85 -1.70 -1.24 -19.58
N ASP A 86 -1.61 -2.56 -19.75
CA ASP A 86 -2.35 -3.28 -20.81
C ASP A 86 -3.80 -3.55 -20.42
N ALA A 87 -4.06 -3.84 -19.14
CA ALA A 87 -5.39 -4.16 -18.66
C ALA A 87 -5.64 -3.66 -17.23
N VAL A 88 -6.88 -3.24 -16.96
CA VAL A 88 -7.36 -2.91 -15.62
C VAL A 88 -8.47 -3.87 -15.23
N LEU A 89 -8.38 -4.45 -14.04
CA LEU A 89 -9.40 -5.30 -13.44
C LEU A 89 -10.17 -4.50 -12.38
N LEU A 90 -11.49 -4.41 -12.53
CA LEU A 90 -12.42 -3.70 -11.64
C LEU A 90 -13.44 -4.70 -11.07
N PRO A 91 -13.05 -5.62 -10.18
CA PRO A 91 -13.96 -6.63 -9.67
C PRO A 91 -14.96 -6.05 -8.68
N THR A 92 -16.13 -6.69 -8.54
CA THR A 92 -17.10 -6.38 -7.49
C THR A 92 -16.79 -7.15 -6.20
N TYR A 93 -17.47 -6.82 -5.10
CA TYR A 93 -17.34 -7.55 -3.83
C TYR A 93 -17.72 -9.03 -4.00
N GLU A 94 -18.83 -9.31 -4.68
CA GLU A 94 -19.36 -10.67 -4.89
C GLU A 94 -18.41 -11.51 -5.73
N GLN A 95 -17.68 -10.90 -6.65
CA GLN A 95 -16.67 -11.58 -7.45
C GLN A 95 -15.41 -11.93 -6.66
N ILE A 96 -14.98 -11.05 -5.75
CA ILE A 96 -13.84 -11.31 -4.86
C ILE A 96 -14.24 -12.22 -3.70
N TYR A 97 -15.42 -12.03 -3.15
CA TYR A 97 -15.92 -12.76 -1.98
C TYR A 97 -17.23 -13.51 -2.27
N PRO A 98 -17.24 -14.50 -3.19
CA PRO A 98 -18.43 -15.31 -3.43
C PRO A 98 -18.83 -16.15 -2.20
N ASP A 99 -17.94 -16.24 -1.21
CA ASP A 99 -18.09 -16.91 0.07
C ASP A 99 -18.49 -15.92 1.20
N ASP A 100 -18.78 -14.66 0.88
CA ASP A 100 -19.06 -13.58 1.83
C ASP A 100 -17.99 -13.43 2.92
N PHE A 101 -16.71 -13.43 2.51
CA PHE A 101 -15.52 -13.31 3.39
C PHE A 101 -15.40 -14.42 4.45
N ARG A 102 -16.02 -15.57 4.26
CA ARG A 102 -15.96 -16.71 5.20
C ARG A 102 -14.60 -17.40 5.23
N PHE A 103 -13.88 -17.44 4.09
CA PHE A 103 -12.51 -17.94 4.02
C PHE A 103 -11.54 -16.79 4.10
N GLN A 104 -10.65 -16.85 5.08
CA GLN A 104 -9.71 -15.79 5.43
C GLN A 104 -8.28 -16.33 5.49
N VAL A 105 -7.32 -15.48 5.15
CA VAL A 105 -5.89 -15.71 5.39
C VAL A 105 -5.48 -14.83 6.56
N ASP A 106 -4.92 -15.44 7.60
CA ASP A 106 -4.43 -14.74 8.78
C ASP A 106 -2.96 -15.08 9.05
N GLU A 107 -2.27 -14.18 9.74
CA GLU A 107 -0.90 -14.34 10.20
C GLU A 107 -0.85 -13.92 11.67
N THR A 108 -0.10 -14.65 12.52
CA THR A 108 -0.26 -14.59 13.97
C THR A 108 0.90 -13.92 14.72
N GLU A 109 1.92 -13.39 14.02
CA GLU A 109 3.11 -12.79 14.62
C GLU A 109 3.33 -11.35 14.13
N LEU A 110 3.77 -11.18 12.87
CA LEU A 110 4.10 -9.87 12.31
C LEU A 110 2.86 -8.97 12.18
N SER A 111 1.71 -9.55 11.86
CA SER A 111 0.43 -8.85 11.73
C SER A 111 -0.11 -8.27 13.05
N GLN A 112 0.39 -8.76 14.21
CA GLN A 112 -0.11 -8.36 15.52
C GLN A 112 0.57 -7.09 16.07
N GLY A 113 1.64 -6.63 15.44
CA GLY A 113 2.37 -5.43 15.84
C GLY A 113 2.18 -4.24 14.91
N LEU A 114 2.75 -3.09 15.25
CA LEU A 114 2.74 -1.88 14.41
C LEU A 114 1.31 -1.52 13.95
N CYS A 115 1.09 -1.42 12.61
CA CYS A 115 -0.25 -1.14 12.07
C CYS A 115 -1.30 -2.15 12.51
N GLY A 116 -0.94 -3.41 12.72
CA GLY A 116 -1.91 -4.43 13.12
C GLY A 116 -2.39 -4.29 14.56
N ALA A 117 -1.51 -3.84 15.48
CA ALA A 117 -1.90 -3.55 16.86
C ALA A 117 -2.97 -2.45 16.94
N ASP A 118 -2.84 -1.40 16.12
CA ASP A 118 -3.80 -0.28 16.08
C ASP A 118 -5.04 -0.59 15.24
N ARG A 119 -4.96 -1.59 14.37
CA ARG A 119 -6.00 -1.92 13.37
C ARG A 119 -6.31 -3.43 13.39
N PRO A 120 -6.98 -3.95 14.43
CA PRO A 120 -7.34 -5.37 14.50
C PRO A 120 -8.10 -5.85 13.27
N GLY A 121 -7.70 -6.99 12.68
CA GLY A 121 -8.29 -7.56 11.46
C GLY A 121 -7.87 -6.91 10.14
N HIS A 122 -7.14 -5.80 10.17
CA HIS A 122 -6.68 -5.12 8.97
C HIS A 122 -5.88 -6.04 8.04
N PHE A 123 -4.87 -6.72 8.58
CA PHE A 123 -4.02 -7.58 7.77
C PHE A 123 -4.71 -8.87 7.35
N THR A 124 -5.65 -9.39 8.11
CA THR A 124 -6.55 -10.49 7.65
C THR A 124 -7.29 -10.08 6.38
N GLY A 125 -7.85 -8.86 6.36
CA GLY A 125 -8.48 -8.29 5.17
C GLY A 125 -7.51 -8.11 4.00
N VAL A 126 -6.31 -7.56 4.26
CA VAL A 126 -5.27 -7.35 3.24
C VAL A 126 -4.77 -8.67 2.65
N LEU A 127 -4.38 -9.62 3.50
CA LEU A 127 -3.82 -10.90 3.05
C LEU A 127 -4.86 -11.70 2.27
N THR A 128 -6.12 -11.69 2.73
CA THR A 128 -7.21 -12.41 2.05
C THR A 128 -7.47 -11.83 0.66
N VAL A 129 -7.60 -10.51 0.51
CA VAL A 129 -7.85 -9.90 -0.81
C VAL A 129 -6.66 -10.09 -1.74
N VAL A 130 -5.44 -9.93 -1.24
CA VAL A 130 -4.24 -10.08 -2.06
C VAL A 130 -4.08 -11.53 -2.51
N MET A 131 -4.30 -12.52 -1.64
CA MET A 131 -4.31 -13.94 -2.00
C MET A 131 -5.29 -14.20 -3.16
N LYS A 132 -6.53 -13.73 -3.03
CA LYS A 132 -7.56 -13.89 -4.06
C LYS A 132 -7.17 -13.22 -5.37
N LEU A 133 -6.68 -11.97 -5.32
CA LEU A 133 -6.25 -11.23 -6.50
C LEU A 133 -5.04 -11.88 -7.20
N LEU A 134 -4.05 -12.37 -6.44
CA LEU A 134 -2.90 -13.08 -7.01
C LEU A 134 -3.34 -14.34 -7.78
N ASN A 135 -4.29 -15.11 -7.21
CA ASN A 135 -4.85 -16.28 -7.89
C ASN A 135 -5.70 -15.92 -9.12
N ILE A 136 -6.52 -14.87 -9.04
CA ILE A 136 -7.35 -14.40 -10.16
C ILE A 136 -6.48 -13.93 -11.32
N VAL A 137 -5.44 -13.13 -11.02
CA VAL A 137 -4.58 -12.53 -12.04
C VAL A 137 -3.58 -13.54 -12.62
N GLY A 138 -3.06 -14.43 -11.80
CA GLY A 138 -2.06 -15.42 -12.23
C GLY A 138 -0.80 -14.76 -12.79
N ALA A 139 -0.31 -13.71 -12.13
CA ALA A 139 0.88 -12.96 -12.54
C ALA A 139 2.16 -13.69 -12.13
N SER A 140 3.23 -13.51 -12.91
CA SER A 140 4.58 -13.98 -12.54
C SER A 140 5.29 -13.04 -11.57
N LYS A 141 4.95 -11.74 -11.60
CA LYS A 141 5.47 -10.72 -10.67
C LYS A 141 4.33 -9.82 -10.19
N ALA A 142 4.36 -9.46 -8.89
CA ALA A 142 3.44 -8.49 -8.32
C ALA A 142 4.21 -7.39 -7.57
N TYR A 143 3.81 -6.12 -7.78
CA TYR A 143 4.57 -4.94 -7.37
C TYR A 143 3.89 -4.23 -6.21
N PHE A 144 4.63 -4.01 -5.12
CA PHE A 144 4.15 -3.38 -3.89
C PHE A 144 5.07 -2.24 -3.44
N GLY A 145 4.50 -1.15 -2.94
CA GLY A 145 5.27 -0.03 -2.43
C GLY A 145 5.88 -0.31 -1.06
N LEU A 146 7.18 -0.06 -0.89
CA LEU A 146 7.90 -0.20 0.40
C LEU A 146 7.49 0.86 1.44
N LYS A 147 6.64 1.82 1.08
CA LYS A 147 5.98 2.69 2.06
C LYS A 147 5.16 1.87 3.07
N ASP A 148 4.46 0.86 2.62
CA ASP A 148 3.68 -0.06 3.44
C ASP A 148 4.51 -1.34 3.70
N TYR A 149 5.72 -1.16 4.30
CA TYR A 149 6.75 -2.19 4.41
C TYR A 149 6.28 -3.43 5.19
N GLN A 150 5.54 -3.25 6.29
CA GLN A 150 4.95 -4.36 7.03
C GLN A 150 3.99 -5.18 6.14
N GLN A 151 3.16 -4.51 5.35
CA GLN A 151 2.28 -5.17 4.38
C GLN A 151 3.08 -5.93 3.32
N TYR A 152 4.15 -5.31 2.78
CA TYR A 152 5.03 -5.96 1.81
C TYR A 152 5.64 -7.26 2.37
N GLN A 153 6.17 -7.23 3.60
CA GLN A 153 6.74 -8.41 4.25
C GLN A 153 5.67 -9.51 4.43
N LEU A 154 4.52 -9.17 4.97
CA LEU A 154 3.41 -10.11 5.17
C LEU A 154 2.97 -10.77 3.86
N ILE A 155 2.88 -10.02 2.76
CA ILE A 155 2.50 -10.56 1.44
C ILE A 155 3.61 -11.45 0.89
N GLN A 156 4.89 -11.09 1.08
CA GLN A 156 6.02 -11.90 0.65
C GLN A 156 6.05 -13.23 1.39
N ASP A 157 5.89 -13.21 2.72
CA ASP A 157 5.87 -14.39 3.57
C ASP A 157 4.66 -15.27 3.27
N MET A 158 3.48 -14.68 3.07
CA MET A 158 2.27 -15.38 2.62
C MET A 158 2.51 -16.09 1.29
N SER A 159 3.09 -15.39 0.32
CA SER A 159 3.34 -16.00 -1.00
C SER A 159 4.27 -17.19 -0.92
N ALA A 160 5.30 -17.12 -0.07
CA ALA A 160 6.23 -18.23 0.17
C ALA A 160 5.54 -19.39 0.93
N ALA A 161 4.80 -19.08 2.00
CA ALA A 161 4.11 -20.07 2.83
C ALA A 161 3.05 -20.89 2.06
N PHE A 162 2.37 -20.25 1.12
CA PHE A 162 1.33 -20.90 0.29
C PHE A 162 1.84 -21.34 -1.08
N PHE A 163 3.16 -21.31 -1.32
CA PHE A 163 3.79 -21.77 -2.56
C PHE A 163 3.23 -21.08 -3.81
N LEU A 164 2.87 -19.79 -3.72
CA LEU A 164 2.33 -19.07 -4.87
C LEU A 164 3.42 -18.88 -5.93
N PRO A 165 3.17 -19.16 -7.21
CA PRO A 165 4.16 -19.02 -8.28
C PRO A 165 4.30 -17.57 -8.74
N VAL A 166 4.41 -16.63 -7.79
CA VAL A 166 4.53 -15.20 -8.04
C VAL A 166 5.71 -14.62 -7.29
N GLN A 167 6.52 -13.82 -7.95
CA GLN A 167 7.58 -13.05 -7.31
C GLN A 167 7.01 -11.73 -6.78
N ILE A 168 7.12 -11.48 -5.47
CA ILE A 168 6.71 -10.23 -4.84
C ILE A 168 7.85 -9.22 -4.92
N ILE A 169 7.62 -8.11 -5.61
CA ILE A 169 8.60 -7.07 -5.89
C ILE A 169 8.32 -5.83 -5.03
N GLY A 170 9.27 -5.47 -4.17
CA GLY A 170 9.24 -4.21 -3.44
C GLY A 170 9.72 -3.04 -4.30
N CYS A 171 8.98 -1.94 -4.30
CA CYS A 171 9.32 -0.71 -5.00
C CYS A 171 9.51 0.44 -4.02
N ASP A 172 10.54 1.26 -4.25
CA ASP A 172 10.91 2.33 -3.35
C ASP A 172 9.79 3.34 -3.13
N THR A 173 9.78 3.92 -1.93
CA THR A 173 8.81 4.95 -1.55
C THR A 173 9.04 6.22 -2.37
N VAL A 174 8.07 6.59 -3.19
CA VAL A 174 8.05 7.89 -3.85
C VAL A 174 7.64 8.97 -2.85
N ARG A 175 8.38 10.09 -2.86
CA ARG A 175 8.19 11.18 -1.90
C ARG A 175 7.90 12.49 -2.60
N GLU A 176 7.19 13.37 -1.92
CA GLU A 176 7.04 14.76 -2.30
C GLU A 176 8.35 15.53 -2.04
N ALA A 177 8.47 16.75 -2.56
CA ALA A 177 9.72 17.53 -2.50
C ALA A 177 10.23 17.80 -1.06
N ASP A 178 9.34 17.81 -0.07
CA ASP A 178 9.67 17.97 1.35
C ASP A 178 9.97 16.66 2.08
N GLY A 179 9.90 15.51 1.38
CA GLY A 179 10.18 14.19 1.93
C GLY A 179 8.95 13.41 2.38
N LEU A 180 7.75 14.00 2.38
CA LEU A 180 6.53 13.30 2.72
C LEU A 180 6.29 12.13 1.75
N ALA A 181 6.08 10.93 2.29
CA ALA A 181 5.72 9.77 1.47
C ALA A 181 4.38 10.00 0.76
N MET A 182 4.33 9.72 -0.54
CA MET A 182 3.09 9.86 -1.31
C MET A 182 2.01 8.91 -0.80
N SER A 183 0.80 9.47 -0.61
CA SER A 183 -0.37 8.74 -0.14
C SER A 183 -1.65 9.43 -0.64
N SER A 184 -2.68 8.66 -0.94
CA SER A 184 -4.02 9.20 -1.23
C SER A 184 -4.57 10.03 -0.08
N ARG A 185 -4.19 9.70 1.17
CA ARG A 185 -4.57 10.45 2.38
C ARG A 185 -3.93 11.82 2.49
N ASN A 186 -2.84 12.12 1.77
CA ASN A 186 -2.24 13.46 1.77
C ASN A 186 -3.23 14.55 1.27
N ARG A 187 -4.20 14.18 0.44
CA ARG A 187 -5.26 15.08 -0.04
C ARG A 187 -6.23 15.54 1.05
N LEU A 188 -6.26 14.84 2.18
CA LEU A 188 -7.11 15.17 3.33
C LEU A 188 -6.44 16.17 4.29
N LEU A 189 -5.17 16.50 4.06
CA LEU A 189 -4.40 17.43 4.89
C LEU A 189 -4.70 18.87 4.49
N ASP A 190 -5.14 19.68 5.46
CA ASP A 190 -5.15 21.14 5.31
C ASP A 190 -3.72 21.71 5.29
N GLY A 191 -3.57 22.98 5.00
CA GLY A 191 -2.24 23.61 4.86
C GLY A 191 -1.36 23.48 6.12
N CYS A 192 -1.95 23.56 7.31
CA CYS A 192 -1.22 23.43 8.58
C CYS A 192 -0.77 21.99 8.83
N ALA A 193 -1.70 21.03 8.70
CA ALA A 193 -1.39 19.60 8.85
C ALA A 193 -0.41 19.14 7.76
N ARG A 194 -0.54 19.63 6.52
CA ARG A 194 0.37 19.31 5.41
C ARG A 194 1.81 19.77 5.68
N ALA A 195 2.00 20.97 6.23
CA ALA A 195 3.33 21.47 6.60
C ALA A 195 3.98 20.59 7.69
N LYS A 196 3.20 20.19 8.71
CA LYS A 196 3.67 19.28 9.77
C LYS A 196 4.01 17.89 9.22
N ALA A 197 3.19 17.36 8.30
CA ALA A 197 3.42 16.06 7.68
C ALA A 197 4.76 15.99 6.94
N GLY A 198 5.23 17.09 6.33
CA GLY A 198 6.53 17.19 5.67
C GLY A 198 7.73 16.94 6.60
N GLU A 199 7.57 17.14 7.92
CA GLU A 199 8.63 16.87 8.89
C GLU A 199 8.67 15.40 9.34
N PHE A 200 7.63 14.63 9.07
CA PHE A 200 7.50 13.26 9.60
C PHE A 200 8.68 12.36 9.20
N ASN A 201 9.00 12.30 7.91
CA ASN A 201 10.10 11.47 7.43
C ASN A 201 11.47 11.94 7.97
N LYS A 202 11.69 13.24 8.01
CA LYS A 202 12.94 13.81 8.53
C LYS A 202 13.17 13.42 9.99
N ILE A 203 12.12 13.52 10.81
CA ILE A 203 12.17 13.12 12.23
C ILE A 203 12.43 11.62 12.36
N LEU A 204 11.71 10.78 11.60
CA LEU A 204 11.97 9.34 11.63
C LEU A 204 13.41 9.00 11.26
N HIS A 205 13.98 9.69 10.28
CA HIS A 205 15.31 9.40 9.78
C HIS A 205 16.41 9.90 10.72
N HIS A 206 16.27 11.11 11.28
CA HIS A 206 17.36 11.79 11.99
C HIS A 206 17.28 11.73 13.52
N ALA A 207 16.15 11.34 14.11
CA ALA A 207 16.04 11.24 15.55
C ALA A 207 17.00 10.18 16.12
N ALA A 208 17.70 10.53 17.20
CA ALA A 208 18.72 9.68 17.82
C ALA A 208 18.18 8.36 18.37
N SER A 209 16.89 8.29 18.71
CA SER A 209 16.19 7.12 19.21
C SER A 209 14.71 7.18 18.87
N ASP A 210 14.00 6.05 19.03
CA ASP A 210 12.55 6.00 18.85
C ASP A 210 11.84 6.94 19.83
N ALA A 211 12.29 7.00 21.10
CA ALA A 211 11.77 7.92 22.10
C ALA A 211 11.98 9.40 21.72
N ALA A 212 13.15 9.73 21.15
CA ALA A 212 13.42 11.08 20.66
C ALA A 212 12.52 11.45 19.48
N ALA A 213 12.27 10.50 18.56
CA ALA A 213 11.35 10.69 17.45
C ALA A 213 9.92 10.94 17.96
N VAL A 214 9.44 10.15 18.91
CA VAL A 214 8.12 10.33 19.54
C VAL A 214 8.01 11.75 20.13
N THR A 215 9.01 12.18 20.91
CA THR A 215 9.00 13.52 21.53
C THR A 215 8.94 14.64 20.48
N GLN A 216 9.72 14.54 19.39
CA GLN A 216 9.74 15.54 18.33
C GLN A 216 8.40 15.56 17.56
N LEU A 217 7.81 14.41 17.27
CA LEU A 217 6.52 14.32 16.59
C LEU A 217 5.38 14.89 17.45
N GLN A 218 5.41 14.62 18.76
CA GLN A 218 4.43 15.20 19.70
C GLN A 218 4.59 16.74 19.80
N ALA A 219 5.82 17.25 19.76
CA ALA A 219 6.08 18.68 19.75
C ALA A 219 5.52 19.38 18.49
N LEU A 220 5.39 18.69 17.37
CA LEU A 220 4.69 19.17 16.17
C LEU A 220 3.16 19.17 16.34
N GLY A 221 2.63 18.61 17.43
CA GLY A 221 1.20 18.44 17.68
C GLY A 221 0.60 17.20 16.99
N ALA A 222 1.42 16.21 16.64
CA ALA A 222 0.94 14.93 16.17
C ALA A 222 0.57 14.01 17.37
N ARG A 223 -0.50 13.26 17.25
CA ARG A 223 -0.71 12.07 18.07
C ARG A 223 0.13 10.95 17.46
N VAL A 224 0.98 10.33 18.26
CA VAL A 224 1.87 9.24 17.82
C VAL A 224 1.23 7.91 18.22
N ASP A 225 0.88 7.08 17.23
CA ASP A 225 0.39 5.73 17.49
C ASP A 225 1.57 4.84 17.87
N TYR A 226 2.64 4.86 17.07
CA TYR A 226 3.91 4.22 17.39
C TYR A 226 5.09 4.87 16.66
N VAL A 227 6.29 4.75 17.24
CA VAL A 227 7.59 4.77 16.56
C VAL A 227 8.39 3.60 17.12
N GLU A 228 8.79 2.69 16.25
CA GLU A 228 9.47 1.46 16.65
C GLU A 228 10.49 1.01 15.59
N THR A 229 11.70 0.66 16.06
CA THR A 229 12.75 0.12 15.20
C THR A 229 12.76 -1.42 15.31
N ARG A 230 12.52 -2.09 14.17
CA ARG A 230 12.56 -3.55 14.03
C ARG A 230 13.49 -3.94 12.88
N ALA A 231 14.34 -4.93 13.09
CA ALA A 231 15.26 -5.45 12.07
C ALA A 231 16.02 -4.33 11.31
N GLY A 232 16.48 -3.28 12.00
CA GLY A 232 17.22 -2.18 11.41
C GLY A 232 16.39 -1.20 10.54
N ARG A 233 15.07 -1.22 10.66
CA ARG A 233 14.15 -0.28 10.03
C ARG A 233 13.28 0.39 11.08
N ARG A 234 13.19 1.71 11.04
CA ARG A 234 12.30 2.47 11.92
C ARG A 234 10.96 2.67 11.23
N PHE A 235 9.90 2.29 11.91
CA PHE A 235 8.51 2.46 11.50
C PHE A 235 7.86 3.54 12.34
N GLY A 236 6.97 4.32 11.74
CA GLY A 236 6.19 5.30 12.46
C GLY A 236 4.77 5.42 11.93
N ALA A 237 3.84 5.67 12.85
CA ALA A 237 2.48 6.07 12.54
C ALA A 237 2.09 7.25 13.40
N ILE A 238 1.54 8.28 12.75
CA ILE A 238 1.08 9.50 13.40
C ILE A 238 -0.32 9.86 12.92
N VAL A 239 -1.04 10.61 13.75
CA VAL A 239 -2.30 11.21 13.39
C VAL A 239 -2.19 12.72 13.54
N LEU A 240 -2.52 13.43 12.47
CA LEU A 240 -2.59 14.89 12.43
C LEU A 240 -4.04 15.34 12.36
N ARG A 241 -4.39 16.32 13.19
CA ARG A 241 -5.68 17.01 13.08
C ARG A 241 -5.67 17.88 11.82
N SER A 242 -6.68 17.72 10.96
CA SER A 242 -6.82 18.44 9.70
C SER A 242 -8.29 18.86 9.52
N GLY A 243 -8.58 20.14 9.61
CA GLY A 243 -9.96 20.62 9.59
C GLY A 243 -10.81 19.91 10.68
N ASP A 244 -11.92 19.30 10.31
CA ASP A 244 -12.81 18.60 11.23
C ASP A 244 -12.47 17.13 11.46
N GLY A 245 -11.43 16.61 10.81
CA GLY A 245 -11.05 15.20 10.84
C GLY A 245 -9.61 14.94 11.30
N ASP A 246 -9.34 13.68 11.52
CA ASP A 246 -8.01 13.17 11.81
C ASP A 246 -7.46 12.44 10.58
N VAL A 247 -6.21 12.70 10.21
CA VAL A 247 -5.52 12.04 9.10
C VAL A 247 -4.38 11.19 9.64
N ARG A 248 -4.49 9.88 9.48
CA ARG A 248 -3.45 8.92 9.87
C ARG A 248 -2.43 8.78 8.75
N LEU A 249 -1.16 8.96 9.08
CA LEU A 249 -0.02 8.82 8.18
C LEU A 249 0.93 7.74 8.71
N ILE A 250 1.49 6.96 7.81
CA ILE A 250 2.55 6.01 8.11
C ILE A 250 3.77 6.27 7.23
N ASP A 251 4.93 5.98 7.77
CA ASP A 251 6.18 5.98 7.03
C ASP A 251 7.17 5.01 7.66
N ASN A 252 8.25 4.71 6.96
CA ASN A 252 9.35 3.93 7.48
C ASN A 252 10.66 4.30 6.77
N CYS A 253 11.78 4.10 7.46
CA CYS A 253 13.11 4.33 6.91
C CYS A 253 14.14 3.41 7.58
N ALA A 254 15.26 3.15 6.90
CA ALA A 254 16.45 2.69 7.58
C ALA A 254 16.99 3.89 8.38
N PRO A 255 17.15 3.81 9.72
CA PRO A 255 17.76 4.90 10.47
C PRO A 255 19.21 5.10 10.02
N PRO A 256 19.79 6.30 10.17
CA PRO A 256 21.18 6.55 9.84
C PRO A 256 22.06 5.58 10.61
N ARG A 257 23.07 5.06 9.96
CA ARG A 257 24.09 4.24 10.65
C ARG A 257 24.80 5.12 11.67
N ALA A 258 25.22 4.55 12.80
CA ALA A 258 25.91 5.29 13.86
C ALA A 258 27.10 6.14 13.36
N ALA A 259 27.69 5.79 12.22
CA ALA A 259 28.75 6.54 11.54
C ALA A 259 28.27 7.83 10.86
N ASP A 260 26.98 8.00 10.59
CA ASP A 260 26.42 9.17 9.88
C ASP A 260 25.96 10.29 10.83
N VAL A 261 25.87 9.99 12.13
CA VAL A 261 25.42 10.93 13.19
C VAL A 261 26.60 11.74 13.78
N ALA A 262 27.83 11.39 13.43
CA ALA A 262 29.05 11.99 13.99
C ALA A 262 29.72 13.03 13.08
N ARG A 263 28.98 13.64 12.14
CA ARG A 263 29.50 14.72 11.28
C ARG A 263 28.72 16.01 11.48
#